data_354d84d7e79f3a92e5b970b0712a5dee
#
_entry.id   354d84d7e79f3a92e5b970b0712a5dee
#
_cell.length_a   1.000
_cell.length_b   1.000
_cell.length_c   1.000
_cell.angle_alpha   90.00
_cell.angle_beta   90.00
_cell.angle_gamma   90.00
#
_symmetry.space_group_name_H-M   'P 1'
#
loop_
_entity.id
_entity.type
_entity.pdbx_description
1 polymer ?
#
loop_
_entity_poly.entity_id
_entity_poly.type
_entity_poly.pdbx_seq_one_letter_code
_entity_poly.pdbx_strand_id
1 'polypeptide(L)'
;MTGSTLVEEAPLAPAAVSLLEAFSRAYPGVEVRLWVAEAGGWRCAYPEGGVGGAPGAAGVRRAIDAGEGPGVELEVIGSGGGEGVELLAVALEQVLRYEREARSAARELGERYEEINLLYSISEVLGTVGSLQEAAQRILTEVAEVLGAKRASLWGYDPGDGRLHLAAAVGEEGLTGPISIDDPNSVTARVFRERQPVNVERGKAFPKGTRAELRANGHEAFLSVPINFSPRGGGSRTVGVITLVGRLTGERFNAGDARLLMAIASQIGAALETHRLMAENVRQERLVRELELAHDLQLKLLPEASQFEGPARVAARCAPAESVGGDFYYLFRFSDDRFGVMIGDVSSHGFSAALIMAMTISAAAIYAQDSERPAGVLRQVHRALIDELETTEMHLSLFYGVVDAGAGRLVYSNAGHPHAFRVAGSGEVQRLGVTDPPVGTVPLDEYGESVVP
;
A
#
# COMPACT_ATOMS: atom_id res chain seq x y z
N MET A 1 17.47 -9.63 41.40
CA MET A 1 17.97 -10.98 41.64
C MET A 1 18.55 -11.51 40.37
N THR A 2 19.79 -11.73 40.35
CA THR A 2 20.79 -12.07 39.38
C THR A 2 20.38 -13.21 38.46
N GLY A 3 20.06 -12.90 37.20
CA GLY A 3 20.04 -13.89 36.12
C GLY A 3 21.47 -14.16 35.67
N SER A 4 22.09 -15.18 36.25
CA SER A 4 23.31 -15.79 35.75
C SER A 4 22.99 -16.41 34.40
N THR A 5 23.51 -15.81 33.32
CA THR A 5 23.64 -16.47 32.03
C THR A 5 24.55 -17.67 32.24
N LEU A 6 23.96 -18.86 32.29
CA LEU A 6 24.68 -20.12 32.14
C LEU A 6 25.35 -20.08 30.77
N VAL A 7 26.61 -19.71 30.71
CA VAL A 7 27.50 -20.06 29.61
C VAL A 7 27.53 -21.59 29.63
N GLU A 8 26.77 -22.23 28.76
CA GLU A 8 26.76 -23.66 28.55
C GLU A 8 28.19 -24.08 28.29
N GLU A 9 28.79 -24.86 29.20
CA GLU A 9 30.13 -25.42 29.12
C GLU A 9 30.21 -26.26 27.82
N ALA A 10 30.68 -25.66 26.73
CA ALA A 10 30.85 -26.41 25.52
C ALA A 10 31.88 -27.53 25.74
N PRO A 11 31.52 -28.80 25.53
CA PRO A 11 32.43 -29.91 25.71
C PRO A 11 33.63 -29.74 24.76
N LEU A 12 34.79 -30.28 25.22
CA LEU A 12 35.99 -30.26 24.38
C LEU A 12 35.70 -31.00 23.07
N ALA A 13 36.29 -30.53 21.99
CA ALA A 13 36.17 -31.12 20.66
C ALA A 13 36.50 -32.62 20.66
N PRO A 14 35.66 -33.47 20.08
CA PRO A 14 35.97 -34.90 19.99
C PRO A 14 37.33 -35.21 19.37
N ALA A 15 37.73 -34.41 18.36
CA ALA A 15 39.02 -34.56 17.70
C ALA A 15 40.18 -34.17 18.64
N ALA A 16 40.02 -33.13 19.47
CA ALA A 16 41.01 -32.74 20.46
C ALA A 16 41.15 -33.81 21.56
N VAL A 17 40.05 -34.36 22.05
CA VAL A 17 40.03 -35.49 22.99
C VAL A 17 40.76 -36.69 22.39
N SER A 18 40.45 -37.06 21.16
CA SER A 18 41.11 -38.18 20.49
C SER A 18 42.63 -38.00 20.34
N LEU A 19 43.10 -36.78 20.09
CA LEU A 19 44.52 -36.45 20.05
C LEU A 19 45.20 -36.62 21.41
N LEU A 20 44.58 -36.13 22.46
CA LEU A 20 45.06 -36.21 23.82
C LEU A 20 45.13 -37.67 24.31
N GLU A 21 44.11 -38.48 24.00
CA GLU A 21 44.09 -39.91 24.30
C GLU A 21 45.16 -40.70 23.50
N ALA A 22 45.34 -40.36 22.20
CA ALA A 22 46.37 -41.00 21.38
C ALA A 22 47.77 -40.68 21.92
N PHE A 23 48.01 -39.45 22.33
CA PHE A 23 49.27 -39.08 22.94
C PHE A 23 49.51 -39.79 24.28
N SER A 24 48.51 -39.82 25.17
CA SER A 24 48.60 -40.54 26.44
C SER A 24 48.87 -42.04 26.26
N ARG A 25 48.34 -42.67 25.22
CA ARG A 25 48.63 -44.06 24.85
C ARG A 25 50.06 -44.24 24.32
N ALA A 26 50.55 -43.28 23.57
CA ALA A 26 51.92 -43.35 22.99
C ALA A 26 53.03 -43.10 24.05
N TYR A 27 52.69 -42.35 25.10
CA TYR A 27 53.64 -41.99 26.17
C TYR A 27 53.07 -42.37 27.57
N PRO A 28 53.10 -43.66 27.99
CA PRO A 28 52.39 -44.15 29.17
C PRO A 28 52.90 -43.60 30.53
N GLY A 29 54.04 -42.92 30.54
CA GLY A 29 54.58 -42.26 31.72
C GLY A 29 54.35 -40.75 31.84
N VAL A 30 53.54 -40.21 30.92
CA VAL A 30 53.27 -38.77 30.80
C VAL A 30 51.82 -38.51 31.01
N GLU A 31 51.50 -37.64 31.98
CA GLU A 31 50.14 -37.16 32.20
C GLU A 31 49.93 -35.84 31.42
N VAL A 32 48.81 -35.76 30.66
CA VAL A 32 48.47 -34.60 29.85
C VAL A 32 47.18 -33.97 30.36
N ARG A 33 47.18 -32.66 30.55
CA ARG A 33 46.02 -31.88 30.94
C ARG A 33 45.83 -30.72 30.00
N LEU A 34 44.57 -30.44 29.60
CA LEU A 34 44.21 -29.27 28.84
C LEU A 34 43.39 -28.33 29.73
N TRP A 35 43.82 -27.09 29.82
CA TRP A 35 43.20 -26.06 30.63
C TRP A 35 42.57 -24.98 29.73
N VAL A 36 41.38 -24.53 30.10
CA VAL A 36 40.66 -23.44 29.38
C VAL A 36 40.43 -22.32 30.40
N ALA A 37 40.75 -21.08 29.99
CA ALA A 37 40.53 -19.90 30.80
C ALA A 37 39.03 -19.55 30.87
N GLU A 38 38.54 -19.31 32.09
CA GLU A 38 37.17 -18.87 32.37
C GLU A 38 37.18 -17.58 33.20
N ALA A 39 35.99 -16.91 33.33
CA ALA A 39 35.86 -15.65 34.05
C ALA A 39 36.35 -15.69 35.53
N GLY A 40 36.42 -16.87 36.13
CA GLY A 40 36.84 -17.09 37.52
C GLY A 40 38.20 -17.79 37.69
N GLY A 41 38.92 -18.09 36.63
CA GLY A 41 40.19 -18.84 36.69
C GLY A 41 40.35 -19.81 35.52
N TRP A 42 40.96 -20.98 35.81
CA TRP A 42 41.23 -22.01 34.83
C TRP A 42 40.40 -23.27 35.14
N ARG A 43 39.79 -23.84 34.13
CA ARG A 43 39.09 -25.14 34.19
C ARG A 43 39.90 -26.20 33.45
N CYS A 44 40.09 -27.37 34.10
CA CYS A 44 40.64 -28.53 33.44
C CYS A 44 39.59 -29.12 32.47
N ALA A 45 39.80 -28.98 31.17
CA ALA A 45 38.91 -29.50 30.16
C ALA A 45 39.24 -30.95 29.76
N TYR A 46 40.46 -31.41 30.05
CA TYR A 46 40.88 -32.79 29.86
C TYR A 46 41.93 -33.17 30.93
N PRO A 47 41.83 -34.36 31.58
CA PRO A 47 40.67 -35.28 31.51
C PRO A 47 39.43 -34.63 32.18
N GLU A 48 38.26 -35.06 31.73
CA GLU A 48 36.99 -34.59 32.29
C GLU A 48 36.86 -34.93 33.77
N GLY A 49 36.55 -33.98 34.65
CA GLY A 49 36.43 -34.16 36.08
C GLY A 49 37.75 -34.02 36.84
N GLY A 50 38.81 -33.56 36.22
CA GLY A 50 40.07 -33.22 36.88
C GLY A 50 39.88 -32.14 37.97
N VAL A 51 40.60 -32.25 39.09
CA VAL A 51 40.49 -31.38 40.26
C VAL A 51 40.63 -29.91 39.87
N GLY A 52 39.61 -29.07 40.21
CA GLY A 52 39.65 -27.63 39.99
C GLY A 52 40.87 -26.98 40.68
N GLY A 53 41.59 -26.18 39.93
CA GLY A 53 42.77 -25.44 40.38
C GLY A 53 43.43 -24.74 39.21
N ALA A 54 44.42 -23.91 39.46
CA ALA A 54 45.26 -23.39 38.41
C ALA A 54 46.23 -24.47 37.90
N PRO A 55 46.70 -24.40 36.63
CA PRO A 55 47.76 -25.27 36.13
C PRO A 55 48.92 -25.33 37.09
N GLY A 56 49.41 -26.56 37.47
CA GLY A 56 50.40 -26.79 38.52
C GLY A 56 51.80 -26.32 38.16
N ALA A 57 52.69 -26.21 39.15
CA ALA A 57 54.10 -25.80 38.94
C ALA A 57 55.03 -26.96 38.48
N ALA A 58 54.51 -28.18 38.42
CA ALA A 58 55.34 -29.40 38.25
C ALA A 58 55.47 -29.92 36.80
N GLY A 59 54.83 -29.30 35.82
CA GLY A 59 54.84 -29.74 34.42
C GLY A 59 55.35 -28.70 33.42
N VAL A 60 55.67 -29.17 32.19
CA VAL A 60 55.95 -28.28 31.05
C VAL A 60 54.61 -27.73 30.55
N ARG A 61 54.49 -26.39 30.47
CA ARG A 61 53.30 -25.74 29.98
C ARG A 61 53.52 -25.17 28.64
N ARG A 62 52.49 -25.23 27.82
CA ARG A 62 52.46 -24.65 26.47
C ARG A 62 51.17 -23.95 26.26
N ALA A 63 51.17 -22.65 25.98
CA ALA A 63 50.00 -21.93 25.51
C ALA A 63 49.63 -22.44 24.11
N ILE A 64 48.36 -22.70 23.89
CA ILE A 64 47.81 -23.15 22.62
C ILE A 64 47.08 -21.97 21.94
N ASP A 65 47.56 -21.58 20.79
CA ASP A 65 46.86 -20.55 19.99
C ASP A 65 45.65 -21.12 19.24
N ALA A 66 44.54 -21.17 19.93
CA ALA A 66 43.29 -21.67 19.37
C ALA A 66 42.46 -20.58 18.63
N GLY A 67 43.03 -19.42 18.33
CA GLY A 67 42.35 -18.26 17.70
C GLY A 67 41.55 -17.41 18.72
N GLU A 68 40.63 -16.56 18.23
CA GLU A 68 39.80 -15.72 19.12
C GLU A 68 38.94 -16.55 20.05
N GLY A 69 39.04 -16.28 21.37
CA GLY A 69 38.30 -16.97 22.42
C GLY A 69 39.10 -17.13 23.72
N PRO A 70 38.59 -17.95 24.68
CA PRO A 70 39.28 -18.17 25.93
C PRO A 70 40.66 -18.81 25.73
N GLY A 71 41.63 -18.37 26.50
CA GLY A 71 42.98 -18.93 26.48
C GLY A 71 42.97 -20.43 26.74
N VAL A 72 43.85 -21.16 26.07
CA VAL A 72 44.02 -22.61 26.26
C VAL A 72 45.46 -22.90 26.59
N GLU A 73 45.69 -23.72 27.64
CA GLU A 73 47.06 -24.19 28.03
C GLU A 73 47.08 -25.72 28.08
N LEU A 74 48.15 -26.26 27.45
CA LEU A 74 48.50 -27.66 27.56
C LEU A 74 49.51 -27.80 28.68
N GLU A 75 49.23 -28.65 29.66
CA GLU A 75 50.16 -29.02 30.74
C GLU A 75 50.54 -30.49 30.59
N VAL A 76 51.83 -30.73 30.61
CA VAL A 76 52.41 -32.09 30.50
C VAL A 76 53.30 -32.38 31.69
N ILE A 77 52.95 -33.41 32.43
CA ILE A 77 53.62 -33.82 33.68
C ILE A 77 54.28 -35.18 33.46
N GLY A 78 55.59 -35.23 33.67
CA GLY A 78 56.39 -36.46 33.54
C GLY A 78 57.68 -36.28 32.78
N SER A 79 58.55 -37.31 32.77
CA SER A 79 59.85 -37.28 32.08
C SER A 79 59.76 -38.10 30.82
N GLY A 80 59.66 -37.44 29.65
CA GLY A 80 59.63 -38.08 28.34
C GLY A 80 58.75 -37.31 27.37
N GLY A 81 59.07 -37.36 26.09
CA GLY A 81 58.19 -36.87 25.01
C GLY A 81 58.39 -35.45 24.51
N GLY A 82 59.55 -34.82 24.70
CA GLY A 82 59.81 -33.40 24.37
C GLY A 82 59.44 -33.02 22.93
N GLU A 83 59.84 -33.79 21.90
CA GLU A 83 59.44 -33.56 20.50
C GLU A 83 57.95 -33.90 20.27
N GLY A 84 57.42 -34.93 20.96
CA GLY A 84 56.03 -35.31 20.86
C GLY A 84 55.08 -34.25 21.46
N VAL A 85 55.48 -33.51 22.49
CA VAL A 85 54.69 -32.44 23.10
C VAL A 85 54.54 -31.26 22.14
N GLU A 86 55.59 -30.88 21.40
CA GLU A 86 55.50 -29.83 20.38
C GLU A 86 54.55 -30.24 19.23
N LEU A 87 54.63 -31.48 18.74
CA LEU A 87 53.73 -31.98 17.75
C LEU A 87 52.27 -32.02 18.23
N LEU A 88 52.02 -32.44 19.48
CA LEU A 88 50.69 -32.42 20.09
C LEU A 88 50.16 -31.02 20.22
N ALA A 89 51.00 -30.04 20.64
CA ALA A 89 50.57 -28.64 20.76
C ALA A 89 50.16 -28.05 19.40
N VAL A 90 50.98 -28.26 18.36
CA VAL A 90 50.65 -27.80 16.99
C VAL A 90 49.37 -28.47 16.47
N ALA A 91 49.20 -29.79 16.72
CA ALA A 91 48.01 -30.49 16.29
C ALA A 91 46.73 -29.97 17.01
N LEU A 92 46.83 -29.73 18.32
CA LEU A 92 45.76 -29.16 19.12
C LEU A 92 45.41 -27.74 18.69
N GLU A 93 46.40 -26.91 18.37
CA GLU A 93 46.22 -25.54 17.83
C GLU A 93 45.34 -25.61 16.56
N GLN A 94 45.69 -26.46 15.61
CA GLN A 94 44.98 -26.61 14.35
C GLN A 94 43.55 -27.12 14.56
N VAL A 95 43.36 -28.15 15.36
CA VAL A 95 42.04 -28.74 15.64
C VAL A 95 41.13 -27.73 16.34
N LEU A 96 41.61 -27.09 17.40
CA LEU A 96 40.82 -26.14 18.18
C LEU A 96 40.50 -24.87 17.38
N ARG A 97 41.44 -24.38 16.55
CA ARG A 97 41.20 -23.25 15.63
C ARG A 97 40.11 -23.61 14.61
N TYR A 98 40.28 -24.75 13.94
CA TYR A 98 39.30 -25.22 12.94
C TYR A 98 37.89 -25.38 13.53
N GLU A 99 37.78 -25.94 14.70
CA GLU A 99 36.47 -26.07 15.34
C GLU A 99 35.85 -24.75 15.78
N ARG A 100 36.63 -23.79 16.25
CA ARG A 100 36.13 -22.45 16.54
C ARG A 100 35.62 -21.76 15.30
N GLU A 101 36.40 -21.84 14.23
CA GLU A 101 35.99 -21.32 12.91
C GLU A 101 34.72 -21.99 12.42
N ALA A 102 34.62 -23.31 12.50
CA ALA A 102 33.44 -24.07 12.09
C ALA A 102 32.19 -23.72 12.94
N ARG A 103 32.35 -23.59 14.28
CA ARG A 103 31.26 -23.17 15.15
C ARG A 103 30.80 -21.73 14.87
N SER A 104 31.75 -20.82 14.61
CA SER A 104 31.44 -19.43 14.26
C SER A 104 30.68 -19.38 12.92
N ALA A 105 31.16 -20.11 11.93
CA ALA A 105 30.50 -20.21 10.63
C ALA A 105 29.09 -20.85 10.72
N ALA A 106 28.94 -21.91 11.52
CA ALA A 106 27.63 -22.55 11.73
C ALA A 106 26.64 -21.60 12.44
N ARG A 107 27.11 -20.82 13.40
CA ARG A 107 26.29 -19.82 14.08
C ARG A 107 25.86 -18.71 13.11
N GLU A 108 26.79 -18.18 12.33
CA GLU A 108 26.48 -17.15 11.31
C GLU A 108 25.49 -17.68 10.27
N LEU A 109 25.68 -18.94 9.84
CA LEU A 109 24.76 -19.59 8.91
C LEU A 109 23.36 -19.76 9.50
N GLY A 110 23.26 -20.13 10.79
CA GLY A 110 21.98 -20.23 11.52
C GLY A 110 21.27 -18.89 11.60
N GLU A 111 21.97 -17.83 11.96
CA GLU A 111 21.42 -16.47 12.01
C GLU A 111 20.91 -16.02 10.60
N ARG A 112 21.67 -16.31 9.55
CA ARG A 112 21.24 -16.03 8.17
C ARG A 112 20.02 -16.84 7.73
N TYR A 113 19.94 -18.10 8.16
CA TYR A 113 18.80 -18.95 7.86
C TYR A 113 17.51 -18.43 8.53
N GLU A 114 17.59 -17.98 9.78
CA GLU A 114 16.48 -17.36 10.50
C GLU A 114 16.01 -16.06 9.83
N GLU A 115 16.96 -15.19 9.39
CA GLU A 115 16.65 -13.99 8.63
C GLU A 115 15.88 -14.30 7.33
N ILE A 116 16.31 -15.30 6.58
CA ILE A 116 15.67 -15.73 5.34
C ILE A 116 14.27 -16.29 5.60
N ASN A 117 14.12 -17.15 6.60
CA ASN A 117 12.83 -17.74 6.95
C ASN A 117 11.81 -16.67 7.35
N LEU A 118 12.23 -15.66 8.11
CA LEU A 118 11.36 -14.54 8.48
C LEU A 118 10.88 -13.77 7.24
N LEU A 119 11.77 -13.51 6.26
CA LEU A 119 11.38 -12.84 5.02
C LEU A 119 10.39 -13.67 4.18
N TYR A 120 10.54 -14.99 4.17
CA TYR A 120 9.57 -15.90 3.51
C TYR A 120 8.21 -15.91 4.22
N SER A 121 8.20 -16.04 5.55
CA SER A 121 6.96 -16.00 6.35
C SER A 121 6.19 -14.70 6.14
N ILE A 122 6.88 -13.55 6.16
CA ILE A 122 6.28 -12.24 5.88
C ILE A 122 5.67 -12.20 4.47
N SER A 123 6.37 -12.72 3.46
CA SER A 123 5.87 -12.76 2.09
C SER A 123 4.62 -13.64 1.95
N GLU A 124 4.55 -14.75 2.67
CA GLU A 124 3.39 -15.64 2.71
C GLU A 124 2.19 -14.98 3.40
N VAL A 125 2.42 -14.35 4.55
CA VAL A 125 1.37 -13.61 5.29
C VAL A 125 0.78 -12.51 4.42
N LEU A 126 1.62 -11.74 3.72
CA LEU A 126 1.18 -10.66 2.83
C LEU A 126 0.38 -11.17 1.61
N GLY A 127 0.59 -12.44 1.18
CA GLY A 127 -0.12 -13.05 0.06
C GLY A 127 -1.44 -13.73 0.43
N THR A 128 -1.65 -14.10 1.69
CA THR A 128 -2.76 -14.98 2.11
C THR A 128 -3.83 -14.30 2.96
N VAL A 129 -3.50 -13.20 3.64
CA VAL A 129 -4.43 -12.55 4.60
C VAL A 129 -5.35 -11.57 3.87
N GLY A 130 -6.65 -11.72 4.08
CA GLY A 130 -7.69 -10.88 3.44
C GLY A 130 -7.77 -9.45 3.98
N SER A 131 -7.15 -9.16 5.15
CA SER A 131 -7.15 -7.84 5.78
C SER A 131 -5.73 -7.36 6.01
N LEU A 132 -5.43 -6.15 5.50
CA LEU A 132 -4.13 -5.51 5.69
C LEU A 132 -3.76 -5.34 7.18
N GLN A 133 -4.76 -5.06 8.02
CA GLN A 133 -4.56 -4.86 9.45
C GLN A 133 -4.17 -6.16 10.17
N GLU A 134 -4.77 -7.29 9.82
CA GLU A 134 -4.41 -8.61 10.35
C GLU A 134 -3.00 -9.01 9.90
N ALA A 135 -2.67 -8.77 8.62
CA ALA A 135 -1.32 -9.01 8.10
C ALA A 135 -0.28 -8.18 8.85
N ALA A 136 -0.54 -6.87 9.03
CA ALA A 136 0.34 -5.96 9.76
C ALA A 136 0.56 -6.42 11.21
N GLN A 137 -0.50 -6.88 11.90
CA GLN A 137 -0.41 -7.35 13.27
C GLN A 137 0.43 -8.64 13.36
N ARG A 138 0.23 -9.62 12.47
CA ARG A 138 0.99 -10.87 12.44
C ARG A 138 2.47 -10.62 12.18
N ILE A 139 2.77 -9.84 11.14
CA ILE A 139 4.15 -9.48 10.78
C ILE A 139 4.84 -8.77 11.93
N LEU A 140 4.16 -7.80 12.55
CA LEU A 140 4.74 -7.05 13.66
C LEU A 140 5.04 -7.95 14.86
N THR A 141 4.19 -8.94 15.14
CA THR A 141 4.40 -9.92 16.20
C THR A 141 5.64 -10.78 15.90
N GLU A 142 5.74 -11.36 14.70
CA GLU A 142 6.91 -12.16 14.31
C GLU A 142 8.22 -11.35 14.35
N VAL A 143 8.17 -10.11 13.87
CA VAL A 143 9.32 -9.19 13.90
C VAL A 143 9.75 -8.88 15.34
N ALA A 144 8.78 -8.63 16.24
CA ALA A 144 9.06 -8.37 17.64
C ALA A 144 9.69 -9.58 18.33
N GLU A 145 9.21 -10.79 18.04
CA GLU A 145 9.74 -12.05 18.58
C GLU A 145 11.16 -12.31 18.09
N VAL A 146 11.40 -12.29 16.78
CA VAL A 146 12.72 -12.60 16.20
C VAL A 146 13.78 -11.58 16.62
N LEU A 147 13.44 -10.28 16.63
CA LEU A 147 14.38 -9.23 17.05
C LEU A 147 14.40 -9.02 18.57
N GLY A 148 13.63 -9.81 19.32
CA GLY A 148 13.56 -9.74 20.77
C GLY A 148 13.11 -8.38 21.29
N ALA A 149 12.19 -7.69 20.60
CA ALA A 149 11.68 -6.41 21.02
C ALA A 149 10.57 -6.57 22.07
N LYS A 150 10.57 -5.73 23.11
CA LYS A 150 9.51 -5.71 24.13
C LYS A 150 8.23 -5.09 23.59
N ARG A 151 8.37 -4.07 22.75
CA ARG A 151 7.27 -3.30 22.15
C ARG A 151 7.58 -3.02 20.71
N ALA A 152 6.55 -3.04 19.88
CA ALA A 152 6.65 -2.71 18.47
C ALA A 152 5.42 -1.94 18.01
N SER A 153 5.59 -1.05 17.02
CA SER A 153 4.49 -0.34 16.39
C SER A 153 4.73 -0.16 14.88
N LEU A 154 3.67 -0.28 14.09
CA LEU A 154 3.66 -0.06 12.66
C LEU A 154 2.67 1.05 12.34
N TRP A 155 3.15 2.08 11.66
CA TRP A 155 2.39 3.26 11.26
C TRP A 155 2.34 3.36 9.75
N GLY A 156 1.14 3.43 9.18
CA GLY A 156 0.90 3.65 7.75
C GLY A 156 0.58 5.11 7.46
N TYR A 157 1.07 5.64 6.36
CA TYR A 157 0.77 7.00 5.91
C TYR A 157 -0.48 7.04 5.05
N ASP A 158 -1.42 7.90 5.39
CA ASP A 158 -2.59 8.20 4.58
C ASP A 158 -2.39 9.56 3.86
N PRO A 159 -2.30 9.53 2.50
CA PRO A 159 -2.20 10.76 1.72
C PRO A 159 -3.45 11.64 1.79
N GLY A 160 -4.62 11.08 2.14
CA GLY A 160 -5.89 11.80 2.18
C GLY A 160 -5.96 12.83 3.28
N ASP A 161 -5.39 12.52 4.47
CA ASP A 161 -5.34 13.44 5.61
C ASP A 161 -3.92 13.92 5.98
N GLY A 162 -2.89 13.37 5.30
CA GLY A 162 -1.50 13.74 5.52
C GLY A 162 -0.93 13.26 6.86
N ARG A 163 -1.46 12.17 7.43
CA ARG A 163 -1.10 11.66 8.76
C ARG A 163 -0.64 10.21 8.76
N LEU A 164 0.05 9.83 9.81
CA LEU A 164 0.44 8.46 10.10
C LEU A 164 -0.60 7.83 11.04
N HIS A 165 -1.23 6.75 10.59
CA HIS A 165 -2.21 5.98 11.36
C HIS A 165 -1.58 4.69 11.89
N LEU A 166 -1.92 4.32 13.14
CA LEU A 166 -1.47 3.08 13.73
C LEU A 166 -2.12 1.89 13.02
N ALA A 167 -1.31 1.08 12.35
CA ALA A 167 -1.76 -0.13 11.65
C ALA A 167 -1.69 -1.37 12.57
N ALA A 168 -0.63 -1.47 13.41
CA ALA A 168 -0.44 -2.57 14.35
C ALA A 168 0.42 -2.15 15.55
N ALA A 169 0.24 -2.81 16.69
CA ALA A 169 1.07 -2.63 17.87
C ALA A 169 1.23 -3.94 18.65
N VAL A 170 2.40 -4.13 19.27
CA VAL A 170 2.74 -5.27 20.15
C VAL A 170 3.34 -4.71 21.42
N GLY A 171 2.86 -5.18 22.59
CA GLY A 171 3.41 -4.82 23.90
C GLY A 171 3.20 -3.37 24.33
N GLU A 172 2.47 -2.55 23.57
CA GLU A 172 2.17 -1.16 23.91
C GLU A 172 0.68 -0.97 24.23
N GLU A 173 0.39 -0.49 25.42
CA GLU A 173 -0.92 0.05 25.80
C GLU A 173 -0.89 1.57 25.66
N GLY A 174 -1.93 2.15 25.00
CA GLY A 174 -2.12 3.59 24.97
C GLY A 174 -1.48 4.36 23.79
N LEU A 175 -1.07 3.70 22.71
CA LEU A 175 -0.82 4.37 21.44
C LEU A 175 -2.17 4.80 20.86
N THR A 176 -2.46 6.10 20.89
CA THR A 176 -3.74 6.62 20.42
C THR A 176 -3.56 7.75 19.42
N GLY A 177 -4.38 7.70 18.37
CA GLY A 177 -4.59 8.77 17.42
C GLY A 177 -3.51 8.88 16.33
N PRO A 178 -3.85 9.52 15.23
CA PRO A 178 -2.93 9.74 14.11
C PRO A 178 -1.83 10.73 14.49
N ILE A 179 -0.62 10.51 13.95
CA ILE A 179 0.54 11.38 14.12
C ILE A 179 0.64 12.29 12.90
N SER A 180 0.70 13.61 13.10
CA SER A 180 1.03 14.53 12.01
C SER A 180 2.47 14.29 11.55
N ILE A 181 2.70 14.23 10.24
CA ILE A 181 4.04 14.11 9.69
C ILE A 181 4.92 15.32 10.01
N ASP A 182 4.32 16.47 10.35
CA ASP A 182 5.02 17.71 10.70
C ASP A 182 5.26 17.85 12.20
N ASP A 183 4.84 16.87 13.05
CA ASP A 183 5.08 16.93 14.49
C ASP A 183 6.58 16.90 14.80
N PRO A 184 7.17 18.01 15.30
CA PRO A 184 8.60 18.07 15.59
C PRO A 184 9.01 17.20 16.78
N ASN A 185 8.04 16.83 17.64
CA ASN A 185 8.27 16.06 18.85
C ASN A 185 8.09 14.55 18.64
N SER A 186 7.74 14.13 17.42
CA SER A 186 7.57 12.72 17.07
C SER A 186 8.78 12.16 16.33
N VAL A 187 9.44 11.15 16.92
CA VAL A 187 10.52 10.41 16.24
C VAL A 187 9.97 9.68 15.01
N THR A 188 8.77 9.13 15.10
CA THR A 188 8.09 8.46 13.98
C THR A 188 7.88 9.43 12.80
N ALA A 189 7.39 10.65 13.06
CA ALA A 189 7.24 11.68 12.03
C ALA A 189 8.59 12.10 11.44
N ARG A 190 9.61 12.20 12.26
CA ARG A 190 10.98 12.50 11.82
C ARG A 190 11.54 11.42 10.91
N VAL A 191 11.45 10.14 11.28
CA VAL A 191 11.89 9.00 10.45
C VAL A 191 11.15 8.98 9.11
N PHE A 192 9.86 9.30 9.12
CA PHE A 192 9.06 9.40 7.90
C PHE A 192 9.58 10.51 6.96
N ARG A 193 9.80 11.72 7.48
CA ARG A 193 10.28 12.87 6.68
C ARG A 193 11.71 12.72 6.19
N GLU A 194 12.63 12.33 7.10
CA GLU A 194 14.06 12.23 6.80
C GLU A 194 14.39 10.98 5.98
N ARG A 195 13.51 9.98 5.97
CA ARG A 195 13.70 8.70 5.27
C ARG A 195 14.94 7.94 5.73
N GLN A 196 15.38 8.19 6.96
CA GLN A 196 16.57 7.61 7.55
C GLN A 196 16.20 6.82 8.80
N PRO A 197 16.83 5.65 9.03
CA PRO A 197 16.63 4.90 10.25
C PRO A 197 17.20 5.67 11.45
N VAL A 198 16.51 5.55 12.59
CA VAL A 198 16.97 6.04 13.88
C VAL A 198 17.21 4.86 14.80
N ASN A 199 18.46 4.68 15.23
CA ASN A 199 18.87 3.68 16.20
C ASN A 199 19.45 4.39 17.42
N VAL A 200 18.84 4.23 18.59
CA VAL A 200 19.24 4.87 19.83
C VAL A 200 19.72 3.79 20.80
N GLU A 201 20.97 3.94 21.25
CA GLU A 201 21.58 3.03 22.22
C GLU A 201 20.98 3.28 23.62
N ARG A 202 20.95 2.20 24.42
CA ARG A 202 20.57 2.29 25.84
C ARG A 202 21.44 3.31 26.57
N GLY A 203 20.80 4.26 27.27
CA GLY A 203 21.52 5.30 28.03
C GLY A 203 21.95 6.53 27.24
N LYS A 204 21.76 6.56 25.91
CA LYS A 204 21.90 7.80 25.14
C LYS A 204 20.55 8.51 25.09
N ALA A 205 20.60 9.84 25.26
CA ALA A 205 19.40 10.65 25.24
C ALA A 205 18.70 10.58 23.88
N PHE A 206 17.41 10.33 23.88
CA PHE A 206 16.54 10.61 22.72
C PHE A 206 16.70 12.09 22.32
N PRO A 207 16.41 12.45 21.08
CA PRO A 207 16.37 13.85 20.71
C PRO A 207 15.52 14.63 21.70
N LYS A 208 16.11 15.67 22.34
CA LYS A 208 15.47 16.45 23.40
C LYS A 208 14.08 16.93 22.97
N GLY A 209 13.10 16.80 23.85
CA GLY A 209 11.74 17.25 23.64
C GLY A 209 10.84 16.27 22.90
N THR A 210 11.32 15.06 22.54
CA THR A 210 10.49 14.07 21.86
C THR A 210 9.57 13.31 22.84
N ARG A 211 8.36 12.89 22.35
CA ARG A 211 7.48 12.02 23.11
C ARG A 211 8.13 10.68 23.45
N ALA A 212 9.08 10.23 22.64
CA ALA A 212 9.88 9.04 22.90
C ALA A 212 10.79 9.23 24.12
N GLU A 213 11.40 10.41 24.32
CA GLU A 213 12.16 10.77 25.51
C GLU A 213 11.29 10.69 26.78
N LEU A 214 10.06 11.18 26.70
CA LEU A 214 9.12 11.18 27.83
C LEU A 214 8.60 9.78 28.19
N ARG A 215 8.42 8.90 27.19
CA ARG A 215 7.87 7.53 27.38
C ARG A 215 8.92 6.49 27.75
N ALA A 216 10.14 6.62 27.24
CA ALA A 216 11.18 5.59 27.40
C ALA A 216 11.99 5.70 28.68
N ASN A 217 11.68 6.60 29.63
CA ASN A 217 12.51 6.86 30.83
C ASN A 217 14.02 6.94 30.51
N GLY A 218 14.39 7.29 29.28
CA GLY A 218 15.77 7.50 28.83
C GLY A 218 16.69 6.27 28.77
N HIS A 219 16.19 5.05 29.00
CA HIS A 219 17.05 3.88 29.20
C HIS A 219 16.80 2.67 28.29
N GLU A 220 15.80 2.69 27.41
CA GLU A 220 15.52 1.56 26.54
C GLU A 220 16.14 1.73 25.14
N ALA A 221 16.59 0.60 24.56
CA ALA A 221 17.01 0.56 23.16
C ALA A 221 15.84 0.88 22.24
N PHE A 222 16.09 1.60 21.16
CA PHE A 222 15.07 2.06 20.23
C PHE A 222 15.58 1.96 18.79
N LEU A 223 14.82 1.32 17.93
CA LEU A 223 15.10 1.22 16.49
C LEU A 223 13.84 1.58 15.71
N SER A 224 13.91 2.60 14.89
CA SER A 224 12.82 3.02 14.00
C SER A 224 13.31 3.14 12.58
N VAL A 225 12.59 2.53 11.64
CA VAL A 225 12.95 2.54 10.22
C VAL A 225 11.79 2.98 9.34
N PRO A 226 12.07 3.71 8.24
CA PRO A 226 11.05 4.07 7.27
C PRO A 226 10.61 2.85 6.46
N ILE A 227 9.32 2.75 6.19
CA ILE A 227 8.76 1.80 5.24
C ILE A 227 8.76 2.49 3.88
N ASN A 228 9.69 2.11 3.02
CA ASN A 228 9.85 2.72 1.71
C ASN A 228 9.28 1.83 0.62
N PHE A 229 8.68 2.47 -0.38
CA PHE A 229 8.26 1.85 -1.61
C PHE A 229 8.95 2.51 -2.81
N SER A 230 9.51 1.71 -3.70
CA SER A 230 10.19 2.17 -4.91
C SER A 230 9.52 1.54 -6.12
N PRO A 231 8.62 2.25 -6.82
CA PRO A 231 7.99 1.76 -8.04
C PRO A 231 9.02 1.62 -9.16
N ARG A 232 8.80 0.69 -10.11
CA ARG A 232 9.63 0.55 -11.30
C ARG A 232 9.52 1.83 -12.14
N GLY A 233 10.63 2.59 -12.23
CA GLY A 233 10.70 3.84 -13.00
C GLY A 233 10.29 5.11 -12.26
N GLY A 234 10.04 5.05 -10.94
CA GLY A 234 9.69 6.20 -10.10
C GLY A 234 10.65 6.43 -8.93
N GLY A 235 10.56 7.59 -8.29
CA GLY A 235 11.31 7.90 -7.06
C GLY A 235 10.82 7.09 -5.85
N SER A 236 11.73 6.74 -4.95
CA SER A 236 11.38 6.11 -3.66
C SER A 236 10.53 7.05 -2.81
N ARG A 237 9.44 6.54 -2.23
CA ARG A 237 8.60 7.26 -1.28
C ARG A 237 8.42 6.47 0.01
N THR A 238 8.29 7.17 1.13
CA THR A 238 7.97 6.55 2.42
C THR A 238 6.45 6.40 2.54
N VAL A 239 6.01 5.20 2.86
CA VAL A 239 4.58 4.85 3.01
C VAL A 239 4.21 4.52 4.46
N GLY A 240 5.19 4.52 5.37
CA GLY A 240 4.97 4.26 6.78
C GLY A 240 6.26 4.24 7.58
N VAL A 241 6.16 3.83 8.84
CA VAL A 241 7.28 3.68 9.77
C VAL A 241 7.04 2.47 10.66
N ILE A 242 8.08 1.67 10.88
CA ILE A 242 8.08 0.58 11.87
C ILE A 242 9.07 0.93 12.99
N THR A 243 8.66 0.72 14.23
CA THR A 243 9.45 1.08 15.42
C THR A 243 9.47 -0.08 16.40
N LEU A 244 10.66 -0.39 16.90
CA LEU A 244 10.93 -1.37 17.97
C LEU A 244 11.47 -0.64 19.19
N VAL A 245 11.00 -1.02 20.39
CA VAL A 245 11.37 -0.39 21.65
C VAL A 245 11.68 -1.45 22.71
N GLY A 246 12.83 -1.32 23.37
CA GLY A 246 13.30 -2.23 24.38
C GLY A 246 13.69 -3.60 23.81
N ARG A 247 14.89 -4.08 24.13
CA ARG A 247 15.32 -5.44 23.79
C ARG A 247 15.19 -6.35 25.00
N LEU A 248 14.71 -7.57 24.82
CA LEU A 248 14.54 -8.54 25.91
C LEU A 248 15.85 -8.86 26.63
N THR A 249 16.96 -8.94 25.88
CA THR A 249 18.31 -9.13 26.40
C THR A 249 18.85 -7.91 27.15
N GLY A 250 18.19 -6.76 27.05
CA GLY A 250 18.65 -5.49 27.61
C GLY A 250 19.78 -4.81 26.85
N GLU A 251 20.22 -5.37 25.73
CA GLU A 251 21.24 -4.83 24.83
C GLU A 251 20.63 -3.85 23.82
N ARG A 252 21.50 -3.22 23.03
CA ARG A 252 21.10 -2.36 21.89
C ARG A 252 20.70 -3.20 20.68
N PHE A 253 19.89 -2.65 19.80
CA PHE A 253 19.73 -3.16 18.45
C PHE A 253 21.04 -2.91 17.67
N ASN A 254 21.57 -3.93 17.02
CA ASN A 254 22.81 -3.85 16.27
C ASN A 254 22.57 -3.47 14.80
N ALA A 255 23.63 -3.36 14.00
CA ALA A 255 23.53 -3.02 12.58
C ALA A 255 22.87 -4.13 11.75
N GLY A 256 22.95 -5.40 12.17
CA GLY A 256 22.23 -6.53 11.57
C GLY A 256 20.74 -6.38 11.77
N ASP A 257 20.30 -6.14 13.01
CA ASP A 257 18.89 -5.90 13.35
C ASP A 257 18.30 -4.76 12.51
N ALA A 258 19.04 -3.67 12.32
CA ALA A 258 18.61 -2.53 11.51
C ALA A 258 18.48 -2.89 10.03
N ARG A 259 19.43 -3.67 9.47
CA ARG A 259 19.36 -4.12 8.07
C ARG A 259 18.19 -5.08 7.86
N LEU A 260 17.98 -6.03 8.74
CA LEU A 260 16.86 -6.97 8.69
C LEU A 260 15.53 -6.23 8.77
N LEU A 261 15.37 -5.30 9.72
CA LEU A 261 14.15 -4.50 9.83
C LEU A 261 13.89 -3.63 8.62
N MET A 262 14.93 -3.07 7.99
CA MET A 262 14.79 -2.33 6.73
C MET A 262 14.37 -3.23 5.56
N ALA A 263 14.90 -4.46 5.47
CA ALA A 263 14.48 -5.43 4.46
C ALA A 263 13.00 -5.79 4.62
N ILE A 264 12.57 -6.05 5.84
CA ILE A 264 11.17 -6.31 6.20
C ILE A 264 10.28 -5.09 5.88
N ALA A 265 10.72 -3.90 6.27
CA ALA A 265 10.01 -2.65 5.96
C ALA A 265 9.82 -2.44 4.45
N SER A 266 10.80 -2.82 3.63
CA SER A 266 10.68 -2.77 2.17
C SER A 266 9.61 -3.73 1.64
N GLN A 267 9.51 -4.96 2.18
CA GLN A 267 8.46 -5.93 1.82
C GLN A 267 7.07 -5.43 2.22
N ILE A 268 6.94 -4.91 3.44
CA ILE A 268 5.70 -4.29 3.93
C ILE A 268 5.30 -3.12 3.01
N GLY A 269 6.25 -2.27 2.62
CA GLY A 269 6.01 -1.14 1.74
C GLY A 269 5.46 -1.54 0.37
N ALA A 270 6.02 -2.60 -0.23
CA ALA A 270 5.55 -3.15 -1.50
C ALA A 270 4.11 -3.70 -1.37
N ALA A 271 3.80 -4.41 -0.29
CA ALA A 271 2.49 -4.97 -0.06
C ALA A 271 1.43 -3.91 0.23
N LEU A 272 1.73 -2.92 1.09
CA LEU A 272 0.85 -1.78 1.38
C LEU A 272 0.45 -1.05 0.09
N GLU A 273 1.42 -0.78 -0.77
CA GLU A 273 1.16 -0.08 -2.02
C GLU A 273 0.39 -0.94 -3.02
N THR A 274 0.71 -2.22 -3.13
CA THR A 274 -0.04 -3.16 -3.98
C THR A 274 -1.51 -3.21 -3.56
N HIS A 275 -1.78 -3.32 -2.25
CA HIS A 275 -3.14 -3.35 -1.73
C HIS A 275 -3.88 -2.03 -1.99
N ARG A 276 -3.21 -0.87 -1.81
CA ARG A 276 -3.77 0.44 -2.11
C ARG A 276 -4.17 0.57 -3.59
N LEU A 277 -3.27 0.16 -4.49
CA LEU A 277 -3.52 0.20 -5.94
C LEU A 277 -4.65 -0.76 -6.35
N MET A 278 -4.74 -1.95 -5.74
CA MET A 278 -5.86 -2.87 -5.98
C MET A 278 -7.19 -2.26 -5.54
N ALA A 279 -7.25 -1.66 -4.36
CA ALA A 279 -8.45 -0.99 -3.87
C ALA A 279 -8.89 0.18 -4.77
N GLU A 280 -7.94 0.96 -5.27
CA GLU A 280 -8.19 2.04 -6.21
C GLU A 280 -8.70 1.54 -7.56
N ASN A 281 -8.11 0.47 -8.11
CA ASN A 281 -8.58 -0.18 -9.34
C ASN A 281 -10.01 -0.72 -9.19
N VAL A 282 -10.34 -1.41 -8.11
CA VAL A 282 -11.70 -1.92 -7.85
C VAL A 282 -12.70 -0.76 -7.79
N ARG A 283 -12.33 0.36 -7.17
CA ARG A 283 -13.16 1.56 -7.12
C ARG A 283 -13.36 2.17 -8.52
N GLN A 284 -12.31 2.25 -9.32
CA GLN A 284 -12.40 2.76 -10.70
C GLN A 284 -13.27 1.84 -11.58
N GLU A 285 -13.07 0.53 -11.51
CA GLU A 285 -13.89 -0.45 -12.25
C GLU A 285 -15.38 -0.35 -11.88
N ARG A 286 -15.67 -0.13 -10.59
CA ARG A 286 -17.04 0.08 -10.15
C ARG A 286 -17.67 1.35 -10.75
N LEU A 287 -16.93 2.47 -10.73
CA LEU A 287 -17.39 3.73 -11.33
C LEU A 287 -17.62 3.61 -12.83
N VAL A 288 -16.72 2.94 -13.55
CA VAL A 288 -16.90 2.67 -14.99
C VAL A 288 -18.18 1.87 -15.23
N ARG A 289 -18.41 0.82 -14.46
CA ARG A 289 -19.63 -0.01 -14.60
C ARG A 289 -20.92 0.75 -14.27
N GLU A 290 -20.89 1.63 -13.26
CA GLU A 290 -22.04 2.50 -12.94
C GLU A 290 -22.33 3.49 -14.07
N LEU A 291 -21.29 4.02 -14.74
CA LEU A 291 -21.45 4.88 -15.93
C LEU A 291 -21.97 4.10 -17.15
N GLU A 292 -21.55 2.87 -17.38
CA GLU A 292 -22.08 2.01 -18.45
C GLU A 292 -23.58 1.71 -18.24
N LEU A 293 -23.99 1.43 -17.01
CA LEU A 293 -25.41 1.25 -16.68
C LEU A 293 -26.21 2.52 -16.90
N ALA A 294 -25.68 3.69 -16.54
CA ALA A 294 -26.32 4.97 -16.79
C ALA A 294 -26.47 5.24 -18.30
N HIS A 295 -25.45 4.90 -19.10
CA HIS A 295 -25.50 4.96 -20.56
C HIS A 295 -26.64 4.11 -21.14
N ASP A 296 -26.72 2.85 -20.75
CA ASP A 296 -27.76 1.94 -21.22
C ASP A 296 -29.18 2.43 -20.85
N LEU A 297 -29.33 3.00 -19.65
CA LEU A 297 -30.60 3.61 -19.24
C LEU A 297 -30.93 4.86 -20.03
N GLN A 298 -29.95 5.71 -20.31
CA GLN A 298 -30.10 6.93 -21.11
C GLN A 298 -30.56 6.62 -22.53
N LEU A 299 -29.92 5.65 -23.19
CA LEU A 299 -30.33 5.23 -24.54
C LEU A 299 -31.75 4.68 -24.59
N LYS A 300 -32.25 4.05 -23.52
CA LYS A 300 -33.64 3.57 -23.42
C LYS A 300 -34.67 4.68 -23.27
N LEU A 301 -34.25 5.91 -22.91
CA LEU A 301 -35.16 7.07 -22.90
C LEU A 301 -35.44 7.58 -24.33
N LEU A 302 -34.55 7.27 -25.27
CA LEU A 302 -34.71 7.70 -26.68
C LEU A 302 -35.71 6.75 -27.39
N PRO A 303 -36.68 7.31 -28.16
CA PRO A 303 -37.63 6.49 -28.86
C PRO A 303 -36.98 5.75 -30.03
N GLU A 304 -37.41 4.53 -30.30
CA GLU A 304 -37.03 3.83 -31.52
C GLU A 304 -37.73 4.45 -32.73
N ALA A 305 -36.96 4.91 -33.73
CA ALA A 305 -37.51 5.52 -34.95
C ALA A 305 -38.43 4.55 -35.70
N SER A 306 -38.23 3.24 -35.60
CA SER A 306 -39.10 2.20 -36.19
C SER A 306 -40.55 2.23 -35.71
N GLN A 307 -40.81 2.77 -34.51
CA GLN A 307 -42.16 2.87 -33.92
C GLN A 307 -43.00 4.00 -34.58
N PHE A 308 -42.36 4.83 -35.43
CA PHE A 308 -43.01 5.93 -36.14
C PHE A 308 -43.39 5.61 -37.62
N GLU A 309 -43.51 4.34 -37.97
CA GLU A 309 -44.06 3.96 -39.29
C GLU A 309 -45.50 4.46 -39.45
N GLY A 310 -45.71 5.25 -40.45
CA GLY A 310 -47.05 5.86 -40.73
C GLY A 310 -46.89 7.12 -41.58
N PRO A 311 -47.19 8.32 -41.06
CA PRO A 311 -47.26 9.56 -41.85
C PRO A 311 -45.89 10.02 -42.39
N ALA A 312 -44.80 9.54 -41.81
CA ALA A 312 -43.44 9.86 -42.23
C ALA A 312 -42.48 8.70 -42.01
N ARG A 313 -41.41 8.66 -42.81
CA ARG A 313 -40.24 7.82 -42.53
C ARG A 313 -39.27 8.60 -41.67
N VAL A 314 -38.99 8.09 -40.50
CA VAL A 314 -38.06 8.72 -39.58
C VAL A 314 -36.82 7.86 -39.43
N ALA A 315 -35.65 8.48 -39.50
CA ALA A 315 -34.38 7.87 -39.15
C ALA A 315 -33.69 8.77 -38.11
N ALA A 316 -33.30 8.20 -36.99
CA ALA A 316 -32.62 8.92 -35.92
C ALA A 316 -31.50 8.06 -35.32
N ARG A 317 -30.42 8.71 -34.93
CA ARG A 317 -29.28 8.06 -34.26
C ARG A 317 -28.67 9.03 -33.26
N CYS A 318 -28.45 8.55 -32.05
CA CYS A 318 -27.65 9.23 -31.05
C CYS A 318 -26.43 8.36 -30.77
N ALA A 319 -25.25 8.95 -30.75
CA ALA A 319 -23.98 8.29 -30.46
C ALA A 319 -23.16 9.21 -29.56
N PRO A 320 -23.28 9.06 -28.23
CA PRO A 320 -22.53 9.87 -27.28
C PRO A 320 -21.03 9.74 -27.50
N ALA A 321 -20.27 10.84 -27.32
CA ALA A 321 -18.81 10.83 -27.41
C ALA A 321 -18.14 10.22 -26.17
N GLU A 322 -18.80 10.28 -25.02
CA GLU A 322 -18.41 9.68 -23.74
C GLU A 322 -19.42 8.64 -23.28
N SER A 323 -19.24 8.07 -22.09
CA SER A 323 -20.15 7.06 -21.53
C SER A 323 -21.59 7.55 -21.43
N VAL A 324 -21.81 8.83 -21.14
CA VAL A 324 -23.12 9.48 -21.12
C VAL A 324 -23.00 10.89 -21.72
N GLY A 325 -24.07 11.41 -22.33
CA GLY A 325 -24.02 12.67 -23.05
C GLY A 325 -25.24 13.57 -22.85
N GLY A 326 -25.13 14.82 -23.33
CA GLY A 326 -26.20 15.81 -23.32
C GLY A 326 -27.10 15.78 -24.57
N ASP A 327 -26.61 15.18 -25.66
CA ASP A 327 -27.32 15.08 -26.93
C ASP A 327 -28.52 14.13 -26.85
N PHE A 328 -29.63 14.54 -27.42
CA PHE A 328 -30.81 13.69 -27.53
C PHE A 328 -31.72 14.07 -28.68
N TYR A 329 -32.58 13.13 -29.04
CA TYR A 329 -33.76 13.38 -29.84
C TYR A 329 -34.99 12.75 -29.17
N TYR A 330 -36.19 13.29 -29.51
CA TYR A 330 -37.44 12.70 -29.07
C TYR A 330 -38.49 12.84 -30.15
N LEU A 331 -39.40 11.86 -30.21
CA LEU A 331 -40.46 11.78 -31.22
C LEU A 331 -41.80 11.68 -30.51
N PHE A 332 -42.76 12.52 -30.96
CA PHE A 332 -44.12 12.56 -30.39
C PHE A 332 -45.11 12.13 -31.48
N ARG A 333 -46.03 11.27 -31.16
CA ARG A 333 -47.15 10.92 -32.06
C ARG A 333 -48.44 11.50 -31.51
N PHE A 334 -49.05 12.43 -32.24
CA PHE A 334 -50.32 13.06 -31.86
C PHE A 334 -51.50 12.42 -32.55
N SER A 335 -51.37 12.13 -33.85
CA SER A 335 -52.40 11.43 -34.65
C SER A 335 -51.70 10.72 -35.83
N ASP A 336 -52.50 10.16 -36.75
CA ASP A 336 -51.97 9.51 -37.94
C ASP A 336 -51.31 10.50 -38.90
N ASP A 337 -51.69 11.78 -38.89
CA ASP A 337 -51.17 12.82 -39.75
C ASP A 337 -50.32 13.85 -39.02
N ARG A 338 -50.15 13.75 -37.71
CA ARG A 338 -49.45 14.76 -36.92
C ARG A 338 -48.46 14.11 -35.95
N PHE A 339 -47.23 14.63 -36.02
CA PHE A 339 -46.16 14.18 -35.14
C PHE A 339 -45.21 15.33 -34.77
N GLY A 340 -44.54 15.19 -33.66
CA GLY A 340 -43.53 16.11 -33.17
C GLY A 340 -42.13 15.51 -33.25
N VAL A 341 -41.14 16.34 -33.56
CA VAL A 341 -39.73 16.01 -33.56
C VAL A 341 -39.00 17.00 -32.67
N MET A 342 -38.28 16.49 -31.70
CA MET A 342 -37.45 17.27 -30.83
C MET A 342 -35.99 16.81 -30.94
N ILE A 343 -35.05 17.75 -30.94
CA ILE A 343 -33.64 17.49 -30.90
C ILE A 343 -33.00 18.56 -30.01
N GLY A 344 -32.11 18.16 -29.11
CA GLY A 344 -31.48 19.07 -28.15
C GLY A 344 -30.10 18.61 -27.73
N ASP A 345 -29.36 19.57 -27.18
CA ASP A 345 -28.02 19.38 -26.65
C ASP A 345 -27.82 20.24 -25.40
N VAL A 346 -27.35 19.63 -24.33
CA VAL A 346 -26.97 20.27 -23.06
C VAL A 346 -25.52 20.72 -23.12
N SER A 347 -25.23 21.96 -22.77
CA SER A 347 -23.92 22.64 -22.92
C SER A 347 -22.74 22.04 -22.15
N SER A 348 -22.87 20.83 -21.66
CA SER A 348 -21.84 20.11 -20.91
C SER A 348 -21.84 18.63 -21.30
N HIS A 349 -20.94 17.86 -20.73
CA HIS A 349 -20.85 16.42 -20.94
C HIS A 349 -20.86 15.67 -19.61
N GLY A 350 -21.00 14.36 -19.69
CA GLY A 350 -21.00 13.50 -18.51
C GLY A 350 -22.34 13.42 -17.80
N PHE A 351 -22.31 12.98 -16.54
CA PHE A 351 -23.50 12.59 -15.77
C PHE A 351 -24.52 13.72 -15.57
N SER A 352 -24.05 14.94 -15.28
CA SER A 352 -24.96 16.08 -15.05
C SER A 352 -25.72 16.47 -16.32
N ALA A 353 -25.05 16.47 -17.48
CA ALA A 353 -25.71 16.72 -18.76
C ALA A 353 -26.74 15.64 -19.11
N ALA A 354 -26.41 14.37 -18.84
CA ALA A 354 -27.35 13.25 -19.04
C ALA A 354 -28.59 13.36 -18.17
N LEU A 355 -28.47 13.86 -16.94
CA LEU A 355 -29.59 14.08 -16.03
C LEU A 355 -30.50 15.21 -16.55
N ILE A 356 -29.93 16.36 -16.94
CA ILE A 356 -30.70 17.47 -17.55
C ILE A 356 -31.40 17.01 -18.83
N MET A 357 -30.74 16.21 -19.67
CA MET A 357 -31.35 15.59 -20.85
C MET A 357 -32.57 14.73 -20.48
N ALA A 358 -32.44 13.85 -19.48
CA ALA A 358 -33.54 12.99 -19.04
C ALA A 358 -34.73 13.79 -18.47
N MET A 359 -34.45 14.85 -17.71
CA MET A 359 -35.45 15.79 -17.19
C MET A 359 -36.13 16.53 -18.35
N THR A 360 -35.36 16.96 -19.35
CA THR A 360 -35.91 17.65 -20.57
C THR A 360 -36.87 16.75 -21.31
N ILE A 361 -36.45 15.50 -21.61
CA ILE A 361 -37.32 14.53 -22.30
C ILE A 361 -38.60 14.27 -21.51
N SER A 362 -38.48 14.07 -20.20
CA SER A 362 -39.63 13.81 -19.34
C SER A 362 -40.60 15.01 -19.30
N ALA A 363 -40.09 16.20 -19.10
CA ALA A 363 -40.89 17.45 -19.15
C ALA A 363 -41.58 17.63 -20.50
N ALA A 364 -40.80 17.49 -21.57
CA ALA A 364 -41.33 17.64 -22.96
C ALA A 364 -42.42 16.58 -23.22
N ALA A 365 -42.24 15.33 -22.84
CA ALA A 365 -43.22 14.27 -23.04
C ALA A 365 -44.55 14.55 -22.30
N ILE A 366 -44.50 15.19 -21.14
CA ILE A 366 -45.69 15.58 -20.35
C ILE A 366 -46.38 16.79 -21.03
N TYR A 367 -45.62 17.87 -21.29
CA TYR A 367 -46.22 19.12 -21.77
C TYR A 367 -46.65 19.07 -23.24
N ALA A 368 -46.05 18.21 -24.06
CA ALA A 368 -46.52 17.99 -25.43
C ALA A 368 -47.87 17.29 -25.51
N GLN A 369 -48.35 16.63 -24.45
CA GLN A 369 -49.73 16.09 -24.42
C GLN A 369 -50.79 17.15 -24.22
N ASP A 370 -50.43 18.24 -23.49
CA ASP A 370 -51.36 19.33 -23.21
C ASP A 370 -51.33 20.45 -24.26
N SER A 371 -50.25 20.55 -24.99
CA SER A 371 -50.05 21.61 -25.99
C SER A 371 -49.24 21.12 -27.20
N GLU A 372 -49.84 21.21 -28.37
CA GLU A 372 -49.17 20.91 -29.64
C GLU A 372 -48.38 22.11 -30.17
N ARG A 373 -48.42 23.27 -29.50
CA ARG A 373 -47.68 24.47 -29.92
C ARG A 373 -46.22 24.37 -29.42
N PRO A 374 -45.24 24.36 -30.35
CA PRO A 374 -43.81 24.28 -30.01
C PRO A 374 -43.35 25.29 -28.95
N ALA A 375 -43.70 26.56 -29.13
CA ALA A 375 -43.34 27.62 -28.19
C ALA A 375 -43.94 27.37 -26.78
N GLY A 376 -45.15 26.84 -26.70
CA GLY A 376 -45.82 26.51 -25.44
C GLY A 376 -45.09 25.41 -24.69
N VAL A 377 -44.64 24.36 -25.38
CA VAL A 377 -43.85 23.26 -24.79
C VAL A 377 -42.48 23.74 -24.34
N LEU A 378 -41.76 24.53 -25.17
CA LEU A 378 -40.45 25.07 -24.79
C LEU A 378 -40.54 25.95 -23.54
N ARG A 379 -41.57 26.77 -23.43
CA ARG A 379 -41.84 27.62 -22.25
C ARG A 379 -42.02 26.76 -20.98
N GLN A 380 -42.76 25.67 -21.05
CA GLN A 380 -42.99 24.82 -19.91
C GLN A 380 -41.74 24.02 -19.54
N VAL A 381 -40.97 23.54 -20.52
CA VAL A 381 -39.66 22.92 -20.30
C VAL A 381 -38.71 23.89 -19.63
N HIS A 382 -38.64 25.14 -20.10
CA HIS A 382 -37.82 26.18 -19.46
C HIS A 382 -38.20 26.36 -17.99
N ARG A 383 -39.48 26.54 -17.68
CA ARG A 383 -39.96 26.73 -16.28
C ARG A 383 -39.68 25.52 -15.39
N ALA A 384 -39.69 24.33 -15.96
CA ALA A 384 -39.42 23.10 -15.22
C ALA A 384 -37.94 22.89 -14.93
N LEU A 385 -37.02 23.52 -15.69
CA LEU A 385 -35.58 23.23 -15.62
C LEU A 385 -34.73 24.43 -15.21
N ILE A 386 -35.30 25.64 -15.09
CA ILE A 386 -34.50 26.86 -14.90
C ILE A 386 -33.64 26.81 -13.65
N ASP A 387 -34.18 26.32 -12.52
CA ASP A 387 -33.46 26.26 -11.25
C ASP A 387 -32.25 25.31 -11.34
N GLU A 388 -32.40 24.17 -12.01
CA GLU A 388 -31.32 23.21 -12.25
C GLU A 388 -30.28 23.73 -13.21
N LEU A 389 -30.70 24.40 -14.31
CA LEU A 389 -29.80 25.00 -15.27
C LEU A 389 -28.98 26.15 -14.66
N GLU A 390 -29.59 27.01 -13.84
CA GLU A 390 -28.89 28.07 -13.12
C GLU A 390 -27.91 27.50 -12.07
N THR A 391 -28.35 26.51 -11.28
CA THR A 391 -27.50 25.90 -10.24
C THR A 391 -26.28 25.19 -10.82
N THR A 392 -26.43 24.59 -12.01
CA THR A 392 -25.35 23.86 -12.68
C THR A 392 -24.55 24.71 -13.67
N GLU A 393 -24.92 25.99 -13.87
CA GLU A 393 -24.37 26.90 -14.89
C GLU A 393 -24.44 26.30 -16.31
N MET A 394 -25.46 25.45 -16.57
CA MET A 394 -25.69 24.82 -17.87
C MET A 394 -26.79 25.52 -18.64
N HIS A 395 -26.77 25.33 -19.93
CA HIS A 395 -27.83 25.75 -20.86
C HIS A 395 -28.16 24.62 -21.81
N LEU A 396 -29.36 24.69 -22.41
CA LEU A 396 -29.89 23.69 -23.30
C LEU A 396 -30.23 24.32 -24.66
N SER A 397 -29.62 23.87 -25.71
CA SER A 397 -30.07 24.18 -27.08
C SER A 397 -31.18 23.18 -27.46
N LEU A 398 -32.30 23.67 -27.98
CA LEU A 398 -33.48 22.84 -28.22
C LEU A 398 -34.25 23.27 -29.47
N PHE A 399 -34.40 22.33 -30.41
CA PHE A 399 -35.34 22.46 -31.53
C PHE A 399 -36.52 21.55 -31.27
N TYR A 400 -37.74 22.11 -31.41
CA TYR A 400 -38.97 21.34 -31.38
C TYR A 400 -39.88 21.77 -32.55
N GLY A 401 -40.24 20.81 -33.36
CA GLY A 401 -41.13 21.03 -34.52
C GLY A 401 -42.28 20.05 -34.55
N VAL A 402 -43.46 20.54 -34.89
CA VAL A 402 -44.70 19.75 -35.12
C VAL A 402 -45.04 19.77 -36.59
N VAL A 403 -45.04 18.57 -37.20
CA VAL A 403 -45.43 18.33 -38.57
C VAL A 403 -46.89 17.96 -38.60
N ASP A 404 -47.67 18.65 -39.43
CA ASP A 404 -49.06 18.36 -39.74
C ASP A 404 -49.12 18.00 -41.23
N ALA A 405 -49.08 16.70 -41.54
CA ALA A 405 -49.07 16.20 -42.91
C ALA A 405 -50.38 16.45 -43.64
N GLY A 406 -51.52 16.45 -42.90
CA GLY A 406 -52.84 16.76 -43.45
C GLY A 406 -52.95 18.23 -43.89
N ALA A 407 -52.40 19.16 -43.13
CA ALA A 407 -52.33 20.58 -43.43
C ALA A 407 -51.15 20.98 -44.30
N GLY A 408 -50.18 20.06 -44.52
CA GLY A 408 -48.96 20.32 -45.28
C GLY A 408 -48.06 21.40 -44.66
N ARG A 409 -47.95 21.47 -43.36
CA ARG A 409 -47.21 22.52 -42.66
C ARG A 409 -46.35 21.97 -41.50
N LEU A 410 -45.24 22.65 -41.24
CA LEU A 410 -44.40 22.48 -40.08
C LEU A 410 -44.45 23.76 -39.22
N VAL A 411 -44.79 23.63 -37.95
CA VAL A 411 -44.65 24.69 -36.94
C VAL A 411 -43.47 24.34 -36.05
N TYR A 412 -42.53 25.26 -35.80
CA TYR A 412 -41.38 24.98 -35.00
C TYR A 412 -40.98 26.14 -34.09
N SER A 413 -40.29 25.82 -33.02
CA SER A 413 -39.55 26.74 -32.17
C SER A 413 -38.09 26.23 -32.05
N ASN A 414 -37.11 27.12 -32.15
CA ASN A 414 -35.69 26.79 -32.08
C ASN A 414 -34.99 27.69 -31.08
N ALA A 415 -34.77 27.16 -29.89
CA ALA A 415 -34.03 27.81 -28.80
C ALA A 415 -32.53 27.53 -28.93
N GLY A 416 -31.86 28.26 -29.85
CA GLY A 416 -30.41 28.23 -30.00
C GLY A 416 -29.79 26.93 -30.53
N HIS A 417 -30.60 25.95 -30.97
CA HIS A 417 -30.08 24.69 -31.52
C HIS A 417 -29.56 24.91 -32.96
N PRO A 418 -28.54 24.15 -33.43
CA PRO A 418 -28.08 24.18 -34.82
C PRO A 418 -29.24 24.09 -35.83
N HIS A 419 -29.07 24.73 -36.99
CA HIS A 419 -30.18 24.88 -37.89
C HIS A 419 -30.69 23.57 -38.47
N ALA A 420 -32.01 23.37 -38.44
CA ALA A 420 -32.68 22.35 -39.19
C ALA A 420 -32.87 22.82 -40.67
N PHE A 421 -33.04 21.88 -41.56
CA PHE A 421 -33.24 22.15 -43.00
C PHE A 421 -34.47 21.41 -43.50
N ARG A 422 -35.29 22.11 -44.28
CA ARG A 422 -36.36 21.50 -45.05
C ARG A 422 -35.91 21.37 -46.49
N VAL A 423 -36.07 20.20 -47.08
CA VAL A 423 -35.77 19.94 -48.48
C VAL A 423 -37.09 19.69 -49.20
N ALA A 424 -37.46 20.54 -50.12
CA ALA A 424 -38.66 20.36 -50.94
C ALA A 424 -38.46 19.27 -51.99
N GLY A 425 -39.55 18.70 -52.49
CA GLY A 425 -39.50 17.73 -53.59
C GLY A 425 -38.84 18.26 -54.89
N SER A 426 -38.78 19.58 -55.10
CA SER A 426 -38.04 20.26 -56.16
C SER A 426 -36.50 20.26 -55.93
N GLY A 427 -36.01 19.85 -54.73
CA GLY A 427 -34.61 19.96 -54.33
C GLY A 427 -34.26 21.30 -53.69
N GLU A 428 -35.18 22.23 -53.56
CA GLU A 428 -34.97 23.50 -52.87
C GLU A 428 -34.74 23.25 -51.38
N VAL A 429 -33.67 23.87 -50.84
CA VAL A 429 -33.28 23.75 -49.43
C VAL A 429 -33.63 25.05 -48.69
N GLN A 430 -34.49 24.93 -47.68
CA GLN A 430 -34.87 26.03 -46.81
C GLN A 430 -34.28 25.83 -45.45
N ARG A 431 -33.53 26.80 -44.93
CA ARG A 431 -32.98 26.79 -43.55
C ARG A 431 -34.07 27.22 -42.56
N LEU A 432 -34.23 26.44 -41.52
CA LEU A 432 -35.12 26.73 -40.38
C LEU A 432 -34.27 27.43 -39.30
N GLY A 433 -34.45 28.73 -39.15
CA GLY A 433 -33.60 29.57 -38.30
C GLY A 433 -33.93 29.44 -36.81
N VAL A 434 -33.06 30.02 -35.98
CA VAL A 434 -33.28 30.17 -34.54
C VAL A 434 -34.42 31.16 -34.31
N THR A 435 -35.30 30.86 -33.38
CA THR A 435 -36.39 31.74 -32.94
C THR A 435 -36.05 32.46 -31.62
N ASP A 436 -35.26 31.81 -30.74
CA ASP A 436 -34.95 32.26 -29.40
C ASP A 436 -33.53 31.82 -28.98
N PRO A 437 -32.92 32.45 -27.97
CA PRO A 437 -31.67 31.98 -27.36
C PRO A 437 -31.85 30.62 -26.66
N PRO A 438 -30.75 29.90 -26.39
CA PRO A 438 -30.80 28.64 -25.64
C PRO A 438 -31.51 28.76 -24.27
N VAL A 439 -32.22 27.72 -23.90
CA VAL A 439 -32.90 27.62 -22.57
C VAL A 439 -31.88 27.74 -21.47
N GLY A 440 -32.13 28.57 -20.45
CA GLY A 440 -31.23 28.82 -19.32
C GLY A 440 -30.19 29.92 -19.55
N THR A 441 -30.10 30.54 -20.76
CA THR A 441 -29.14 31.64 -21.01
C THR A 441 -29.70 33.01 -20.64
N VAL A 442 -31.00 33.21 -20.81
CA VAL A 442 -31.72 34.44 -20.46
C VAL A 442 -33.10 34.10 -19.90
N PRO A 443 -33.63 34.87 -18.95
CA PRO A 443 -35.03 34.73 -18.54
C PRO A 443 -35.96 35.02 -19.73
N LEU A 444 -36.80 34.07 -20.11
CA LEU A 444 -37.77 34.19 -21.17
C LEU A 444 -39.17 33.78 -20.68
N ASP A 445 -40.13 34.69 -20.80
CA ASP A 445 -41.54 34.40 -20.49
C ASP A 445 -42.27 33.77 -21.67
N GLU A 446 -41.85 34.07 -22.90
CA GLU A 446 -42.45 33.57 -24.13
C GLU A 446 -41.38 33.15 -25.14
N TYR A 447 -41.68 32.12 -25.91
CA TYR A 447 -40.88 31.59 -27.03
C TYR A 447 -41.54 31.93 -28.35
N GLY A 448 -40.73 32.17 -29.40
CA GLY A 448 -41.21 32.42 -30.75
C GLY A 448 -41.54 31.12 -31.48
N GLU A 449 -42.45 31.22 -32.45
CA GLU A 449 -42.77 30.14 -33.41
C GLU A 449 -42.59 30.60 -34.83
N SER A 450 -42.18 29.68 -35.69
CA SER A 450 -42.15 29.90 -37.15
C SER A 450 -42.96 28.80 -37.85
N VAL A 451 -43.64 29.19 -38.93
CA VAL A 451 -44.48 28.28 -39.74
C VAL A 451 -43.88 28.17 -41.14
N VAL A 452 -43.77 26.94 -41.59
CA VAL A 452 -43.25 26.62 -42.92
C VAL A 452 -44.23 25.69 -43.63
N PRO A 453 -44.59 25.96 -44.90
CA PRO A 453 -45.48 25.11 -45.68
C PRO A 453 -44.83 23.76 -46.03
#